data_a21daf5a9bbcfb1bbcc351bc002b7ca4
#
_entry.id   a21daf5a9bbcfb1bbcc351bc002b7ca4
#
_cell.length_a   1.000
_cell.length_b   1.000
_cell.length_c   1.000
_cell.angle_alpha   90.00
_cell.angle_beta   90.00
_cell.angle_gamma   90.00
#
_symmetry.space_group_name_H-M   'P 1'
#
loop_
_entity.id
_entity.type
_entity.pdbx_description
1 polymer ?
#
loop_
_entity_poly.entity_id
_entity_poly.type
_entity_poly.pdbx_seq_one_letter_code
_entity_poly.pdbx_strand_id
1 'polypeptide(L)'
;MKRLENEIQNYLIENDIQEKVSYFYYNTCTNETHLYREMEIYLAASTIKVPVVMAWMDLIEKGIVNKESKFQYLERHYEESDEKALYDTYSYNDYAPLSEMMELAIVYSDNPSNHMMREYYKNYTNETFREWFAHFSKEKMGPDFYVKNQMNASIMFEVMKTLYNHSVKYNELIDYMKIAAKGRYIQANSFDFDVAQKYGEYDKYEHTMAILYTKEPLLVGIFTECANENAKKFIQDISKIMVDYYKRNEE
;
A
#
# COMPACT_ATOMS: atom_id res chain seq x y z
N MET A 1 -1.34 -8.15 -27.69
CA MET A 1 -1.39 -7.32 -26.49
C MET A 1 -2.86 -7.07 -26.15
N LYS A 2 -3.25 -7.21 -24.89
CA LYS A 2 -4.64 -6.98 -24.48
C LYS A 2 -4.98 -5.48 -24.58
N ARG A 3 -6.27 -5.16 -24.80
CA ARG A 3 -6.69 -3.77 -25.06
C ARG A 3 -6.29 -2.78 -23.94
N LEU A 4 -6.42 -3.18 -22.65
CA LEU A 4 -6.00 -2.34 -21.52
C LEU A 4 -4.50 -2.00 -21.56
N GLU A 5 -3.65 -3.00 -21.84
CA GLU A 5 -2.20 -2.79 -21.93
C GLU A 5 -1.85 -1.76 -23.00
N ASN A 6 -2.52 -1.83 -24.16
CA ASN A 6 -2.30 -0.86 -25.24
C ASN A 6 -2.73 0.56 -24.85
N GLU A 7 -3.88 0.71 -24.19
CA GLU A 7 -4.39 2.02 -23.78
C GLU A 7 -3.43 2.66 -22.75
N ILE A 8 -2.98 1.89 -21.75
CA ILE A 8 -2.00 2.40 -20.77
C ILE A 8 -0.66 2.68 -21.45
N GLN A 9 -0.15 1.78 -22.31
CA GLN A 9 1.13 1.99 -23.00
C GLN A 9 1.13 3.26 -23.86
N ASN A 10 0.06 3.52 -24.60
CA ASN A 10 -0.06 4.77 -25.37
C ASN A 10 0.02 6.00 -24.45
N TYR A 11 -0.71 5.98 -23.33
CA TYR A 11 -0.65 7.05 -22.33
C TYR A 11 0.76 7.25 -21.76
N LEU A 12 1.46 6.15 -21.41
CA LEU A 12 2.81 6.21 -20.86
C LEU A 12 3.81 6.81 -21.88
N ILE A 13 3.71 6.41 -23.16
CA ILE A 13 4.54 6.91 -24.26
C ILE A 13 4.29 8.41 -24.52
N GLU A 14 3.01 8.82 -24.60
CA GLU A 14 2.63 10.22 -24.81
C GLU A 14 3.14 11.16 -23.71
N ASN A 15 3.35 10.63 -22.49
CA ASN A 15 3.86 11.40 -21.34
C ASN A 15 5.35 11.16 -21.05
N ASP A 16 6.06 10.35 -21.83
CA ASP A 16 7.48 9.99 -21.65
C ASP A 16 7.80 9.40 -20.25
N ILE A 17 6.93 8.50 -19.77
CA ILE A 17 7.04 7.87 -18.44
C ILE A 17 7.06 6.34 -18.46
N GLN A 18 7.16 5.70 -19.62
CA GLN A 18 7.10 4.25 -19.77
C GLN A 18 8.18 3.52 -18.94
N GLU A 19 9.35 4.12 -18.77
CA GLU A 19 10.45 3.56 -17.96
C GLU A 19 10.37 3.91 -16.46
N LYS A 20 9.38 4.72 -16.06
CA LYS A 20 9.23 5.27 -14.70
C LYS A 20 8.03 4.76 -13.96
N VAL A 21 7.20 3.93 -14.59
CA VAL A 21 5.94 3.43 -14.04
C VAL A 21 5.93 1.91 -14.04
N SER A 22 5.43 1.34 -12.94
CA SER A 22 4.97 -0.04 -12.87
C SER A 22 3.53 -0.06 -12.40
N TYR A 23 2.75 -1.05 -12.82
CA TYR A 23 1.38 -1.19 -12.35
C TYR A 23 0.95 -2.65 -12.27
N PHE A 24 -0.11 -2.88 -11.51
CA PHE A 24 -0.96 -4.06 -11.62
C PHE A 24 -2.43 -3.66 -11.70
N TYR A 25 -3.18 -4.47 -12.44
CA TYR A 25 -4.63 -4.51 -12.51
C TYR A 25 -5.08 -5.95 -12.33
N TYR A 26 -6.07 -6.18 -11.49
CA TYR A 26 -6.64 -7.50 -11.26
C TYR A 26 -8.15 -7.39 -11.03
N ASN A 27 -8.95 -8.10 -11.84
CA ASN A 27 -10.36 -8.28 -11.62
C ASN A 27 -10.58 -9.52 -10.75
N THR A 28 -11.16 -9.35 -9.57
CA THR A 28 -11.30 -10.41 -8.57
C THR A 28 -12.29 -11.50 -8.95
N CYS A 29 -13.22 -11.23 -9.87
CA CYS A 29 -14.24 -12.18 -10.33
C CYS A 29 -13.78 -12.99 -11.54
N THR A 30 -13.17 -12.34 -12.53
CA THR A 30 -12.70 -13.00 -13.75
C THR A 30 -11.27 -13.52 -13.67
N ASN A 31 -10.50 -13.11 -12.66
CA ASN A 31 -9.05 -13.33 -12.55
C ASN A 31 -8.24 -12.69 -13.68
N GLU A 32 -8.83 -11.77 -14.45
CA GLU A 32 -8.08 -11.01 -15.45
C GLU A 32 -6.97 -10.21 -14.77
N THR A 33 -5.75 -10.38 -15.25
CA THR A 33 -4.55 -9.80 -14.64
C THR A 33 -3.71 -9.11 -15.69
N HIS A 34 -3.30 -7.88 -15.41
CA HIS A 34 -2.34 -7.11 -16.20
C HIS A 34 -1.24 -6.58 -15.29
N LEU A 35 -0.01 -6.93 -15.60
CA LEU A 35 1.20 -6.50 -14.87
C LEU A 35 2.14 -5.81 -15.85
N TYR A 36 2.76 -4.73 -15.42
CA TYR A 36 3.75 -4.00 -16.21
C TYR A 36 4.94 -3.62 -15.37
N ARG A 37 6.14 -3.98 -15.84
CA ARG A 37 7.42 -3.78 -15.13
C ARG A 37 7.33 -4.21 -13.66
N GLU A 38 6.60 -5.28 -13.39
CA GLU A 38 6.21 -5.73 -12.05
C GLU A 38 7.39 -6.13 -11.16
N MET A 39 8.54 -6.42 -11.77
CA MET A 39 9.78 -6.79 -11.04
C MET A 39 10.68 -5.59 -10.76
N GLU A 40 10.37 -4.40 -11.28
CA GLU A 40 11.15 -3.19 -11.05
C GLU A 40 11.13 -2.79 -9.57
N ILE A 41 12.31 -2.48 -9.02
CA ILE A 41 12.47 -2.18 -7.59
C ILE A 41 12.28 -0.67 -7.35
N TYR A 42 11.38 -0.35 -6.44
CA TYR A 42 11.11 1.00 -5.94
C TYR A 42 11.37 1.10 -4.43
N LEU A 43 11.59 2.31 -3.93
CA LEU A 43 11.35 2.59 -2.51
C LEU A 43 9.83 2.57 -2.26
N ALA A 44 9.39 1.77 -1.30
CA ALA A 44 7.96 1.57 -1.04
C ALA A 44 7.26 2.83 -0.51
N ALA A 45 8.01 3.79 0.00
CA ALA A 45 7.47 4.91 0.75
C ALA A 45 6.42 4.41 1.78
N SER A 46 5.31 5.12 1.94
CA SER A 46 4.29 4.73 2.92
C SER A 46 3.35 3.59 2.49
N THR A 47 3.46 3.06 1.26
CA THR A 47 2.68 1.88 0.87
C THR A 47 3.07 0.64 1.68
N ILE A 48 4.30 0.59 2.22
CA ILE A 48 4.77 -0.49 3.11
C ILE A 48 3.93 -0.63 4.40
N LYS A 49 3.20 0.41 4.80
CA LYS A 49 2.41 0.41 6.02
C LYS A 49 1.24 -0.59 5.96
N VAL A 50 0.73 -0.89 4.76
CA VAL A 50 -0.32 -1.92 4.59
C VAL A 50 0.19 -3.31 5.01
N PRO A 51 1.25 -3.87 4.42
CA PRO A 51 1.75 -5.17 4.89
C PRO A 51 2.27 -5.13 6.34
N VAL A 52 2.75 -3.99 6.86
CA VAL A 52 3.10 -3.87 8.29
C VAL A 52 1.88 -4.10 9.17
N VAL A 53 0.76 -3.44 8.90
CA VAL A 53 -0.48 -3.64 9.66
C VAL A 53 -1.03 -5.05 9.47
N MET A 54 -0.98 -5.62 8.26
CA MET A 54 -1.38 -7.02 8.02
C MET A 54 -0.58 -8.00 8.90
N ALA A 55 0.73 -7.82 9.02
CA ALA A 55 1.58 -8.67 9.86
C ALA A 55 1.14 -8.65 11.33
N TRP A 56 0.78 -7.48 11.86
CA TRP A 56 0.26 -7.35 13.22
C TRP A 56 -1.15 -7.92 13.39
N MET A 57 -2.03 -7.78 12.38
CA MET A 57 -3.35 -8.41 12.40
C MET A 57 -3.25 -9.94 12.37
N ASP A 58 -2.22 -10.50 11.73
CA ASP A 58 -1.91 -11.93 11.80
C ASP A 58 -1.54 -12.38 13.22
N LEU A 59 -0.81 -11.55 13.97
CA LEU A 59 -0.49 -11.83 15.37
C LEU A 59 -1.71 -11.71 16.30
N ILE A 60 -2.61 -10.76 16.00
CA ILE A 60 -3.87 -10.62 16.73
C ILE A 60 -4.75 -11.86 16.50
N GLU A 61 -4.91 -12.30 15.25
CA GLU A 61 -5.69 -13.51 14.91
C GLU A 61 -5.16 -14.76 15.61
N LYS A 62 -3.84 -14.88 15.73
CA LYS A 62 -3.17 -15.98 16.44
C LYS A 62 -3.25 -15.87 17.98
N GLY A 63 -3.81 -14.77 18.50
CA GLY A 63 -3.87 -14.51 19.95
C GLY A 63 -2.52 -14.25 20.62
N ILE A 64 -1.49 -13.90 19.83
CA ILE A 64 -0.14 -13.59 20.34
C ILE A 64 -0.11 -12.20 20.98
N VAL A 65 -0.83 -11.25 20.37
CA VAL A 65 -1.07 -9.90 20.87
C VAL A 65 -2.56 -9.57 20.72
N ASN A 66 -2.99 -8.46 21.30
CA ASN A 66 -4.32 -7.90 21.07
C ASN A 66 -4.23 -6.40 20.75
N LYS A 67 -5.34 -5.80 20.37
CA LYS A 67 -5.41 -4.38 19.98
C LYS A 67 -5.00 -3.42 21.08
N GLU A 68 -5.18 -3.81 22.35
CA GLU A 68 -4.82 -3.03 23.54
C GLU A 68 -3.37 -3.27 23.98
N SER A 69 -2.64 -4.18 23.32
CA SER A 69 -1.21 -4.37 23.56
C SER A 69 -0.46 -3.05 23.37
N LYS A 70 0.35 -2.67 24.35
CA LYS A 70 1.01 -1.37 24.38
C LYS A 70 2.51 -1.48 24.12
N PHE A 71 3.03 -0.52 23.37
CA PHE A 71 4.43 -0.45 22.96
C PHE A 71 5.03 0.89 23.34
N GLN A 72 6.25 0.87 23.85
CA GLN A 72 6.92 2.08 24.31
C GLN A 72 7.39 2.91 23.12
N TYR A 73 6.99 4.18 23.08
CA TYR A 73 7.48 5.15 22.12
C TYR A 73 8.83 5.68 22.55
N LEU A 74 9.87 5.47 21.73
CA LEU A 74 11.24 5.87 22.03
C LEU A 74 11.72 6.90 21.00
N GLU A 75 12.67 7.76 21.39
CA GLU A 75 13.21 8.81 20.53
C GLU A 75 13.66 8.31 19.16
N ARG A 76 14.24 7.12 19.08
CA ARG A 76 14.68 6.50 17.81
C ARG A 76 13.54 6.13 16.83
N HIS A 77 12.29 6.14 17.30
CA HIS A 77 11.13 5.93 16.43
C HIS A 77 10.65 7.21 15.76
N TYR A 78 11.16 8.36 16.23
CA TYR A 78 10.74 9.65 15.69
C TYR A 78 11.15 9.79 14.24
N GLU A 79 10.20 10.16 13.43
CA GLU A 79 10.35 10.71 12.09
C GLU A 79 9.17 11.65 11.86
N GLU A 80 9.42 12.79 11.23
CA GLU A 80 8.38 13.77 10.94
C GLU A 80 7.27 13.16 10.07
N SER A 81 6.03 13.53 10.35
CA SER A 81 4.82 13.12 9.62
C SER A 81 4.06 14.37 9.18
N ASP A 82 3.46 14.32 7.97
CA ASP A 82 2.80 15.49 7.36
C ASP A 82 1.42 15.82 8.00
N GLU A 83 0.80 14.82 8.63
CA GLU A 83 -0.53 14.93 9.24
C GLU A 83 -0.47 14.54 10.72
N LYS A 84 -1.60 14.12 11.30
CA LYS A 84 -1.67 13.65 12.69
C LYS A 84 -0.66 12.53 12.93
N ALA A 85 0.13 12.68 13.97
CA ALA A 85 1.22 11.78 14.31
C ALA A 85 1.14 11.27 15.75
N LEU A 86 1.84 10.20 16.05
CA LEU A 86 1.91 9.59 17.36
C LEU A 86 2.42 10.59 18.43
N TYR A 87 3.40 11.41 18.06
CA TYR A 87 3.99 12.41 18.96
C TYR A 87 3.06 13.58 19.30
N ASP A 88 1.91 13.73 18.65
CA ASP A 88 0.88 14.70 19.04
C ASP A 88 0.17 14.28 20.33
N THR A 89 0.19 12.98 20.66
CA THR A 89 -0.50 12.41 21.82
C THR A 89 0.48 11.85 22.86
N TYR A 90 1.61 11.28 22.42
CA TYR A 90 2.55 10.55 23.27
C TYR A 90 3.92 11.22 23.31
N SER A 91 4.46 11.36 24.53
CA SER A 91 5.85 11.75 24.76
C SER A 91 6.78 10.53 24.70
N TYR A 92 8.09 10.77 24.57
CA TYR A 92 9.05 9.67 24.67
C TYR A 92 8.92 8.95 26.02
N ASN A 93 8.98 7.62 25.95
CA ASN A 93 8.77 6.65 27.01
C ASN A 93 7.31 6.39 27.39
N ASP A 94 6.32 7.09 26.80
CA ASP A 94 4.92 6.71 26.91
C ASP A 94 4.64 5.41 26.14
N TYR A 95 3.47 4.82 26.40
CA TYR A 95 3.05 3.55 25.80
C TYR A 95 1.80 3.76 24.96
N ALA A 96 1.92 3.53 23.65
CA ALA A 96 0.81 3.61 22.70
C ALA A 96 0.19 2.23 22.43
N PRO A 97 -1.14 2.12 22.33
CA PRO A 97 -1.81 0.88 21.98
C PRO A 97 -1.65 0.54 20.49
N LEU A 98 -1.63 -0.76 20.18
CA LEU A 98 -1.46 -1.25 18.82
C LEU A 98 -2.58 -0.75 17.87
N SER A 99 -3.83 -0.72 18.34
CA SER A 99 -4.96 -0.21 17.58
C SER A 99 -4.74 1.21 17.06
N GLU A 100 -4.28 2.12 17.93
CA GLU A 100 -4.01 3.50 17.54
C GLU A 100 -2.82 3.62 16.57
N MET A 101 -1.76 2.84 16.79
CA MET A 101 -0.64 2.80 15.85
C MET A 101 -1.04 2.32 14.46
N MET A 102 -1.91 1.29 14.37
CA MET A 102 -2.42 0.79 13.09
C MET A 102 -3.25 1.86 12.36
N GLU A 103 -4.16 2.53 13.08
CA GLU A 103 -4.96 3.63 12.53
C GLU A 103 -4.08 4.77 12.03
N LEU A 104 -3.20 5.30 12.89
CA LEU A 104 -2.30 6.41 12.56
C LEU A 104 -1.43 6.09 11.33
N ALA A 105 -0.87 4.89 11.26
CA ALA A 105 -0.02 4.47 10.14
C ALA A 105 -0.78 4.45 8.81
N ILE A 106 -2.04 4.04 8.78
CA ILE A 106 -2.80 3.90 7.53
C ILE A 106 -3.51 5.20 7.18
N VAL A 107 -4.28 5.77 8.10
CA VAL A 107 -5.13 6.95 7.84
C VAL A 107 -4.29 8.20 7.60
N TYR A 108 -3.35 8.46 8.52
CA TYR A 108 -2.53 9.68 8.51
C TYR A 108 -1.11 9.45 8.00
N SER A 109 -0.81 8.22 7.61
CA SER A 109 0.53 7.85 7.14
C SER A 109 1.65 8.10 8.17
N ASP A 110 1.34 7.98 9.48
CA ASP A 110 2.27 8.25 10.57
C ASP A 110 3.53 7.37 10.50
N ASN A 111 4.71 8.02 10.56
CA ASN A 111 6.01 7.36 10.48
C ASN A 111 6.44 6.72 11.80
N PRO A 112 6.35 7.40 12.96
CA PRO A 112 6.64 6.80 14.26
C PRO A 112 5.91 5.48 14.52
N SER A 113 4.60 5.42 14.29
CA SER A 113 3.80 4.19 14.44
C SER A 113 4.31 3.04 13.55
N ASN A 114 4.67 3.35 12.32
CA ASN A 114 5.25 2.35 11.40
C ASN A 114 6.62 1.86 11.89
N HIS A 115 7.48 2.76 12.41
CA HIS A 115 8.79 2.39 12.94
C HIS A 115 8.66 1.49 14.16
N MET A 116 7.79 1.84 15.10
CA MET A 116 7.50 1.02 16.26
C MET A 116 7.00 -0.37 15.89
N MET A 117 5.99 -0.45 15.03
CA MET A 117 5.45 -1.74 14.58
C MET A 117 6.51 -2.60 13.90
N ARG A 118 7.36 -2.04 13.04
CA ARG A 118 8.43 -2.79 12.36
C ARG A 118 9.51 -3.27 13.34
N GLU A 119 9.91 -2.43 14.29
CA GLU A 119 10.93 -2.80 15.26
C GLU A 119 10.43 -3.86 16.24
N TYR A 120 9.24 -3.66 16.80
CA TYR A 120 8.71 -4.57 17.82
C TYR A 120 8.23 -5.91 17.26
N TYR A 121 7.98 -6.04 15.96
CA TYR A 121 7.47 -7.27 15.34
C TYR A 121 8.31 -8.51 15.68
N LYS A 122 9.63 -8.41 15.61
CA LYS A 122 10.56 -9.51 15.93
C LYS A 122 10.53 -9.98 17.39
N ASN A 123 9.93 -9.19 18.31
CA ASN A 123 9.79 -9.60 19.70
C ASN A 123 8.68 -10.64 19.90
N TYR A 124 7.81 -10.80 18.91
CA TYR A 124 6.64 -11.71 18.91
C TYR A 124 6.75 -12.81 17.87
N THR A 125 7.81 -12.80 17.06
CA THR A 125 8.05 -13.75 15.98
C THR A 125 9.52 -14.16 15.93
N ASN A 126 9.83 -15.22 15.17
CA ASN A 126 11.22 -15.64 14.92
C ASN A 126 11.83 -14.96 13.67
N GLU A 127 11.14 -14.00 13.09
CA GLU A 127 11.53 -13.30 11.88
C GLU A 127 11.31 -11.80 12.01
N THR A 128 12.03 -11.01 11.21
CA THR A 128 11.79 -9.58 11.07
C THR A 128 10.56 -9.33 10.19
N PHE A 129 9.97 -8.13 10.29
CA PHE A 129 8.90 -7.75 9.36
C PHE A 129 9.32 -7.90 7.88
N ARG A 130 10.58 -7.63 7.54
CA ARG A 130 11.07 -7.72 6.15
C ARG A 130 11.15 -9.17 5.66
N GLU A 131 11.48 -10.11 6.54
CA GLU A 131 11.45 -11.54 6.23
C GLU A 131 10.00 -12.01 6.03
N TRP A 132 9.07 -11.62 6.91
CA TRP A 132 7.64 -11.88 6.73
C TRP A 132 7.12 -11.29 5.41
N PHE A 133 7.49 -10.05 5.08
CA PHE A 133 7.07 -9.40 3.83
C PHE A 133 7.63 -10.12 2.60
N ALA A 134 8.82 -10.70 2.69
CA ALA A 134 9.42 -11.47 1.60
C ALA A 134 8.61 -12.74 1.22
N HIS A 135 7.75 -13.24 2.11
CA HIS A 135 6.87 -14.39 1.80
C HIS A 135 5.86 -14.10 0.67
N PHE A 136 5.58 -12.84 0.39
CA PHE A 136 4.75 -12.42 -0.76
C PHE A 136 5.53 -12.40 -2.08
N SER A 137 6.84 -12.55 -2.06
CA SER A 137 7.64 -12.59 -3.28
C SER A 137 7.66 -13.98 -3.89
N LYS A 138 7.48 -14.05 -5.20
CA LYS A 138 7.65 -15.28 -6.00
C LYS A 138 9.12 -15.61 -6.25
N GLU A 139 9.99 -14.64 -6.06
CA GLU A 139 11.43 -14.76 -6.32
C GLU A 139 12.22 -14.42 -5.06
N LYS A 140 13.45 -14.94 -4.99
CA LYS A 140 14.37 -14.60 -3.91
C LYS A 140 14.77 -13.12 -4.02
N MET A 141 14.47 -12.36 -2.97
CA MET A 141 14.83 -10.96 -2.91
C MET A 141 16.32 -10.76 -2.64
N GLY A 142 16.89 -9.72 -3.24
CA GLY A 142 18.28 -9.33 -2.98
C GLY A 142 18.50 -8.81 -1.55
N PRO A 143 19.76 -8.72 -1.08
CA PRO A 143 20.07 -8.34 0.31
C PRO A 143 19.55 -6.95 0.68
N ASP A 144 19.54 -6.01 -0.24
CA ASP A 144 19.03 -4.64 -0.04
C ASP A 144 17.56 -4.61 0.35
N PHE A 145 16.76 -5.56 -0.13
CA PHE A 145 15.35 -5.68 0.23
C PHE A 145 15.14 -5.84 1.75
N TYR A 146 16.02 -6.57 2.43
CA TYR A 146 15.87 -6.85 3.86
C TYR A 146 16.29 -5.68 4.76
N VAL A 147 17.04 -4.71 4.24
CA VAL A 147 17.55 -3.56 5.00
C VAL A 147 16.99 -2.22 4.55
N LYS A 148 16.65 -2.10 3.27
CA LYS A 148 16.07 -0.88 2.69
C LYS A 148 14.53 -0.99 2.61
N ASN A 149 13.86 0.15 2.48
CA ASN A 149 12.40 0.18 2.28
C ASN A 149 12.03 -0.10 0.81
N GLN A 150 12.45 -1.27 0.27
CA GLN A 150 12.24 -1.67 -1.12
C GLN A 150 10.99 -2.51 -1.32
N MET A 151 10.38 -2.38 -2.49
CA MET A 151 9.28 -3.23 -2.98
C MET A 151 9.30 -3.29 -4.51
N ASN A 152 8.45 -4.13 -5.09
CA ASN A 152 8.06 -4.09 -6.51
C ASN A 152 6.56 -4.31 -6.66
N ALA A 153 6.02 -4.08 -7.86
CA ALA A 153 4.58 -4.22 -8.09
C ALA A 153 4.11 -5.67 -7.91
N SER A 154 4.94 -6.66 -8.21
CA SER A 154 4.60 -8.09 -8.05
C SER A 154 4.34 -8.45 -6.58
N ILE A 155 5.22 -8.04 -5.65
CA ILE A 155 5.04 -8.33 -4.22
C ILE A 155 3.82 -7.58 -3.65
N MET A 156 3.60 -6.32 -4.06
CA MET A 156 2.44 -5.54 -3.62
C MET A 156 1.13 -6.09 -4.19
N PHE A 157 1.16 -6.66 -5.38
CA PHE A 157 0.01 -7.38 -5.94
C PHE A 157 -0.38 -8.58 -5.08
N GLU A 158 0.56 -9.42 -4.66
CA GLU A 158 0.27 -10.56 -3.79
C GLU A 158 -0.20 -10.10 -2.39
N VAL A 159 0.34 -9.00 -1.86
CA VAL A 159 -0.16 -8.35 -0.63
C VAL A 159 -1.63 -7.97 -0.78
N MET A 160 -1.99 -7.26 -1.86
CA MET A 160 -3.37 -6.81 -2.09
C MET A 160 -4.33 -7.98 -2.35
N LYS A 161 -3.88 -9.03 -3.04
CA LYS A 161 -4.68 -10.27 -3.19
C LYS A 161 -4.94 -10.95 -1.86
N THR A 162 -3.92 -11.05 -1.01
CA THR A 162 -4.06 -11.64 0.33
C THR A 162 -4.99 -10.81 1.20
N LEU A 163 -4.82 -9.49 1.19
CA LEU A 163 -5.69 -8.55 1.90
C LEU A 163 -7.17 -8.74 1.49
N TYR A 164 -7.44 -8.77 0.19
CA TYR A 164 -8.80 -8.92 -0.35
C TYR A 164 -9.39 -10.30 -0.05
N ASN A 165 -8.64 -11.37 -0.29
CA ASN A 165 -9.10 -12.75 -0.09
C ASN A 165 -9.37 -13.08 1.38
N HIS A 166 -8.75 -12.35 2.31
CA HIS A 166 -8.97 -12.47 3.75
C HIS A 166 -9.60 -11.20 4.35
N SER A 167 -10.48 -10.55 3.58
CA SER A 167 -11.09 -9.26 3.93
C SER A 167 -11.82 -9.25 5.28
N VAL A 168 -12.38 -10.38 5.72
CA VAL A 168 -12.99 -10.51 7.06
C VAL A 168 -11.94 -10.30 8.17
N LYS A 169 -10.76 -10.90 8.02
CA LYS A 169 -9.63 -10.75 8.95
C LYS A 169 -9.07 -9.33 8.94
N TYR A 170 -8.95 -8.73 7.76
CA TYR A 170 -8.35 -7.42 7.55
C TYR A 170 -9.38 -6.28 7.40
N ASN A 171 -10.64 -6.49 7.84
CA ASN A 171 -11.72 -5.52 7.63
C ASN A 171 -11.39 -4.12 8.17
N GLU A 172 -10.80 -4.04 9.35
CA GLU A 172 -10.44 -2.78 9.98
C GLU A 172 -9.33 -2.04 9.19
N LEU A 173 -8.33 -2.75 8.69
CA LEU A 173 -7.33 -2.18 7.79
C LEU A 173 -7.97 -1.63 6.50
N ILE A 174 -8.91 -2.38 5.92
CA ILE A 174 -9.64 -1.93 4.74
C ILE A 174 -10.46 -0.67 5.05
N ASP A 175 -11.11 -0.61 6.22
CA ASP A 175 -11.87 0.58 6.64
C ASP A 175 -10.95 1.79 6.85
N TYR A 176 -9.76 1.62 7.43
CA TYR A 176 -8.76 2.67 7.48
C TYR A 176 -8.33 3.14 6.07
N MET A 177 -8.14 2.18 5.13
CA MET A 177 -7.79 2.51 3.75
C MET A 177 -8.89 3.29 2.99
N LYS A 178 -10.18 3.12 3.33
CA LYS A 178 -11.28 3.89 2.73
C LYS A 178 -11.25 5.36 3.10
N ILE A 179 -10.73 5.71 4.27
CA ILE A 179 -10.65 7.09 4.75
C ILE A 179 -9.26 7.71 4.57
N ALA A 180 -8.25 6.91 4.24
CA ALA A 180 -6.89 7.38 4.00
C ALA A 180 -6.83 8.28 2.75
N ALA A 181 -6.19 9.45 2.86
CA ALA A 181 -5.99 10.40 1.76
C ALA A 181 -7.28 10.71 0.97
N LYS A 182 -8.38 10.95 1.68
CA LYS A 182 -9.70 11.19 1.08
C LYS A 182 -9.66 12.32 0.03
N GLY A 183 -10.19 12.02 -1.17
CA GLY A 183 -10.22 12.97 -2.29
C GLY A 183 -8.86 13.20 -2.95
N ARG A 184 -7.83 12.39 -2.64
CA ARG A 184 -6.50 12.44 -3.25
C ARG A 184 -6.21 11.15 -4.03
N TYR A 185 -5.18 11.15 -4.86
CA TYR A 185 -4.74 10.00 -5.65
C TYR A 185 -5.88 9.37 -6.46
N ILE A 186 -6.12 8.07 -6.35
CA ILE A 186 -7.19 7.36 -7.07
C ILE A 186 -8.58 7.92 -6.71
N GLN A 187 -8.81 8.26 -5.43
CA GLN A 187 -10.09 8.84 -5.00
C GLN A 187 -10.37 10.24 -5.58
N ALA A 188 -9.36 10.96 -6.09
CA ALA A 188 -9.56 12.25 -6.76
C ALA A 188 -10.40 12.13 -8.04
N ASN A 189 -10.50 10.95 -8.64
CA ASN A 189 -11.36 10.69 -9.80
C ASN A 189 -12.87 10.74 -9.48
N SER A 190 -13.25 10.85 -8.18
CA SER A 190 -14.65 10.93 -7.75
C SER A 190 -15.53 9.84 -8.36
N PHE A 191 -15.06 8.59 -8.31
CA PHE A 191 -15.81 7.44 -8.78
C PHE A 191 -17.11 7.25 -7.98
N ASP A 192 -18.10 6.60 -8.59
CA ASP A 192 -19.43 6.29 -8.02
C ASP A 192 -19.44 5.04 -7.12
N PHE A 193 -18.28 4.57 -6.70
CA PHE A 193 -18.07 3.43 -5.82
C PHE A 193 -16.98 3.71 -4.77
N ASP A 194 -16.98 2.93 -3.71
CA ASP A 194 -15.97 3.04 -2.65
C ASP A 194 -14.57 2.66 -3.13
N VAL A 195 -13.58 3.38 -2.63
CA VAL A 195 -12.16 3.12 -2.88
C VAL A 195 -11.43 3.00 -1.55
N ALA A 196 -10.85 1.83 -1.28
CA ALA A 196 -9.93 1.64 -0.17
C ALA A 196 -8.50 1.74 -0.70
N GLN A 197 -7.79 2.83 -0.39
CA GLN A 197 -6.45 3.09 -0.94
C GLN A 197 -5.40 3.34 0.14
N LYS A 198 -4.13 3.06 -0.20
CA LYS A 198 -2.97 3.59 0.52
C LYS A 198 -1.98 4.18 -0.47
N TYR A 199 -1.57 5.40 -0.19
CA TYR A 199 -0.54 6.13 -0.94
C TYR A 199 0.82 6.05 -0.25
N GLY A 200 1.86 6.40 -0.98
CA GLY A 200 3.21 6.62 -0.46
C GLY A 200 3.93 7.68 -1.29
N GLU A 201 4.54 8.63 -0.60
CA GLU A 201 5.36 9.69 -1.19
C GLU A 201 6.73 9.71 -0.50
N TYR A 202 7.79 9.75 -1.28
CA TYR A 202 9.14 9.99 -0.81
C TYR A 202 10.06 10.35 -1.96
N ASP A 203 10.68 11.54 -1.92
CA ASP A 203 11.57 12.05 -2.98
C ASP A 203 10.88 11.97 -4.36
N LYS A 204 11.43 11.21 -5.30
CA LYS A 204 10.89 11.00 -6.65
C LYS A 204 9.83 9.87 -6.74
N TYR A 205 9.55 9.20 -5.64
CA TYR A 205 8.63 8.06 -5.61
C TYR A 205 7.24 8.50 -5.16
N GLU A 206 6.25 8.27 -6.00
CA GLU A 206 4.83 8.39 -5.65
C GLU A 206 4.08 7.12 -6.06
N HIS A 207 3.32 6.57 -5.14
CA HIS A 207 2.67 5.28 -5.29
C HIS A 207 1.27 5.29 -4.75
N THR A 208 0.40 4.47 -5.33
CA THR A 208 -0.91 4.18 -4.74
C THR A 208 -1.31 2.76 -5.09
N MET A 209 -1.88 2.06 -4.12
CA MET A 209 -2.55 0.79 -4.34
C MET A 209 -3.93 0.82 -3.69
N ALA A 210 -4.91 0.16 -4.32
CA ALA A 210 -6.30 0.25 -3.90
C ALA A 210 -7.12 -1.00 -4.20
N ILE A 211 -8.20 -1.16 -3.42
CA ILE A 211 -9.36 -1.96 -3.77
C ILE A 211 -10.43 -0.99 -4.28
N LEU A 212 -10.89 -1.17 -5.51
CA LEU A 212 -12.00 -0.43 -6.10
C LEU A 212 -13.25 -1.31 -5.99
N TYR A 213 -14.23 -0.87 -5.23
CA TYR A 213 -15.46 -1.64 -4.98
C TYR A 213 -16.49 -1.44 -6.11
N THR A 214 -16.05 -1.72 -7.33
CA THR A 214 -16.94 -1.89 -8.50
C THR A 214 -17.81 -3.14 -8.31
N LYS A 215 -18.77 -3.40 -9.20
CA LYS A 215 -19.63 -4.60 -9.14
C LYS A 215 -18.79 -5.90 -9.11
N GLU A 216 -17.70 -5.93 -9.86
CA GLU A 216 -16.64 -6.93 -9.76
C GLU A 216 -15.40 -6.22 -9.20
N PRO A 217 -15.08 -6.34 -7.90
CA PRO A 217 -14.03 -5.55 -7.30
C PRO A 217 -12.68 -5.70 -8.01
N LEU A 218 -12.00 -4.56 -8.17
CA LEU A 218 -10.69 -4.49 -8.82
C LEU A 218 -9.60 -4.22 -7.79
N LEU A 219 -8.47 -4.90 -7.93
CA LEU A 219 -7.25 -4.55 -7.22
C LEU A 219 -6.33 -3.83 -8.20
N VAL A 220 -5.90 -2.63 -7.84
CA VAL A 220 -5.02 -1.82 -8.67
C VAL A 220 -3.84 -1.29 -7.86
N GLY A 221 -2.68 -1.18 -8.51
CA GLY A 221 -1.51 -0.54 -7.95
C GLY A 221 -0.75 0.19 -9.04
N ILE A 222 -0.32 1.41 -8.75
CA ILE A 222 0.44 2.26 -9.66
C ILE A 222 1.63 2.82 -8.88
N PHE A 223 2.82 2.52 -9.36
CA PHE A 223 4.09 2.84 -8.72
C PHE A 223 4.92 3.68 -9.67
N THR A 224 5.37 4.84 -9.22
CA THR A 224 6.07 5.78 -10.09
C THR A 224 7.41 6.23 -9.52
N GLU A 225 8.35 6.49 -10.39
CA GLU A 225 9.61 7.19 -10.13
C GLU A 225 9.62 8.52 -10.90
N CYS A 226 8.62 9.35 -10.63
CA CYS A 226 8.39 10.62 -11.31
C CYS A 226 8.51 11.77 -10.31
N ALA A 227 9.71 12.34 -10.20
CA ALA A 227 9.99 13.50 -9.34
C ALA A 227 9.35 14.79 -9.90
N ASN A 228 8.03 14.87 -9.99
CA ASN A 228 7.38 16.09 -10.44
C ASN A 228 5.91 16.15 -9.98
N GLU A 229 5.33 17.34 -10.08
CA GLU A 229 3.93 17.62 -9.73
C GLU A 229 2.90 16.79 -10.52
N ASN A 230 3.33 16.11 -11.59
CA ASN A 230 2.47 15.31 -12.44
C ASN A 230 2.29 13.86 -11.96
N ALA A 231 3.11 13.36 -11.02
CA ALA A 231 3.02 11.97 -10.59
C ALA A 231 1.63 11.61 -10.05
N LYS A 232 1.00 12.50 -9.26
CA LYS A 232 -0.38 12.33 -8.78
C LYS A 232 -1.38 12.27 -9.92
N LYS A 233 -1.18 13.12 -10.94
CA LYS A 233 -2.01 13.13 -12.16
C LYS A 233 -1.84 11.82 -12.94
N PHE A 234 -0.63 11.31 -13.09
CA PHE A 234 -0.40 10.03 -13.76
C PHE A 234 -1.12 8.87 -13.04
N ILE A 235 -1.09 8.85 -11.71
CA ILE A 235 -1.84 7.86 -10.91
C ILE A 235 -3.35 7.98 -11.17
N GLN A 236 -3.90 9.20 -11.19
CA GLN A 236 -5.31 9.45 -11.48
C GLN A 236 -5.68 9.00 -12.90
N ASP A 237 -4.93 9.42 -13.91
CA ASP A 237 -5.22 9.12 -15.30
C ASP A 237 -5.12 7.60 -15.58
N ILE A 238 -4.07 6.93 -15.11
CA ILE A 238 -3.91 5.49 -15.30
C ILE A 238 -5.03 4.72 -14.59
N SER A 239 -5.37 5.08 -13.35
CA SER A 239 -6.49 4.44 -12.65
C SER A 239 -7.82 4.67 -13.33
N LYS A 240 -8.03 5.86 -13.93
CA LYS A 240 -9.21 6.14 -14.75
C LYS A 240 -9.26 5.27 -16.00
N ILE A 241 -8.15 5.10 -16.72
CA ILE A 241 -8.06 4.19 -17.88
C ILE A 241 -8.46 2.76 -17.47
N MET A 242 -7.97 2.29 -16.31
CA MET A 242 -8.31 0.96 -15.79
C MET A 242 -9.81 0.81 -15.51
N VAL A 243 -10.44 1.80 -14.89
CA VAL A 243 -11.88 1.80 -14.59
C VAL A 243 -12.72 1.93 -15.86
N ASP A 244 -12.34 2.80 -16.80
CA ASP A 244 -13.03 2.96 -18.07
C ASP A 244 -12.93 1.67 -18.92
N TYR A 245 -11.80 0.97 -18.87
CA TYR A 245 -11.65 -0.35 -19.47
C TYR A 245 -12.61 -1.37 -18.85
N TYR A 246 -12.64 -1.45 -17.52
CA TYR A 246 -13.56 -2.33 -16.80
C TYR A 246 -15.01 -2.06 -17.19
N LYS A 247 -15.47 -0.81 -17.12
CA LYS A 247 -16.86 -0.41 -17.45
C LYS A 247 -17.26 -0.79 -18.90
N ARG A 248 -16.33 -0.72 -19.86
CA ARG A 248 -16.59 -1.14 -21.25
C ARG A 248 -16.67 -2.66 -21.47
N ASN A 249 -16.18 -3.46 -20.53
CA ASN A 249 -16.18 -4.92 -20.62
C ASN A 249 -17.20 -5.58 -19.65
N GLU A 250 -17.86 -4.78 -18.81
CA GLU A 250 -18.96 -5.22 -17.94
C GLU A 250 -20.28 -5.39 -18.71
N GLU A 251 -20.42 -4.75 -19.89
CA GLU A 251 -21.57 -4.87 -20.80
C GLU A 251 -21.47 -6.15 -21.65
#